data_303643df5378d5c10c764664fc66e6ae
#
_entry.id   303643df5378d5c10c764664fc66e6ae
#
_cell.length_a   1.000
_cell.length_b   1.000
_cell.length_c   1.000
_cell.angle_alpha   90.00
_cell.angle_beta   90.00
_cell.angle_gamma   90.00
#
_symmetry.space_group_name_H-M   'P 1'
#
loop_
_entity.id
_entity.type
_entity.pdbx_description
1 polymer ?
#
loop_
_entity_poly.entity_id
_entity_poly.type
_entity_poly.pdbx_seq_one_letter_code
_entity_poly.pdbx_strand_id
1 'polypeptide(L)'
;MPYHVTRFRGEQRKSKPRNNQTLQKPNGAISPRVRKVGGERFAIICVDPAKHRSDWMMADYFGNLLIGPQTLQHRGASFKLAVELIRQAQQKHDIQDTIVVVERTGNYHLPPKRAFASAGFETRVIHPFATKQYRVPADPGNKTDETDLYAQHRAAVAGFGLCELELEPPYRELQLRARHRRNLVEKAAAMACQIREHLHLGMPGYANLFDRLFESPTALVIAARCDSPAKLIELGQAGLSQYLHEDQIRHQIRTIDKVLAWAAQAVSDPILDGPMHHAIWTDLHELYQHFHRQTAALERELAGDLVQTPYVRLLAIPGINVVSAAELAAEMGPIAQYANANAITGRSGLYPSRHQSDQTDHNSGPIIRQANRRLRCVLMRIADNLACHCNYYRGQADVDESRGVDKRAARVKIAKRFSRLVLACVAGDEPMRHPCFQKPDSILEKLRRFHHEHQTPTDLLLADLEVAVGQLPYNTCNHEAEIVADVLQQHTHRRRGAGPIGDVLPAVLARLNIRATEANKNGDRS
;
A
#
# COMPACT_ATOMS: atom_id res chain seq x y z
N MET A 1 10.53 7.29 -39.10
CA MET A 1 9.83 8.58 -39.08
C MET A 1 9.77 9.08 -37.64
N PRO A 2 10.28 10.27 -37.32
CA PRO A 2 10.27 10.76 -35.96
C PRO A 2 8.88 11.25 -35.58
N TYR A 3 8.32 10.73 -34.51
CA TYR A 3 7.06 11.18 -33.93
C TYR A 3 7.25 12.59 -33.37
N HIS A 4 6.61 13.58 -34.00
CA HIS A 4 6.43 14.89 -33.43
C HIS A 4 5.57 14.80 -32.18
N VAL A 5 6.19 14.97 -31.02
CA VAL A 5 5.49 15.13 -29.75
C VAL A 5 4.90 16.55 -29.75
N THR A 6 3.64 16.66 -30.11
CA THR A 6 2.87 17.89 -29.84
C THR A 6 2.80 18.07 -28.33
N ARG A 7 3.53 19.07 -27.83
CA ARG A 7 3.37 19.55 -26.45
C ARG A 7 1.94 20.03 -26.29
N PHE A 8 1.11 19.26 -25.63
CA PHE A 8 -0.14 19.78 -25.08
C PHE A 8 0.22 20.85 -24.04
N ARG A 9 0.16 22.10 -24.45
CA ARG A 9 -0.02 23.24 -23.55
C ARG A 9 -1.44 23.13 -23.02
N GLY A 10 -1.65 22.36 -21.95
CA GLY A 10 -2.78 22.61 -21.08
C GLY A 10 -2.65 24.04 -20.61
N GLU A 11 -3.71 24.81 -20.69
CA GLU A 11 -3.78 26.17 -20.17
C GLU A 11 -3.16 26.18 -18.78
N GLN A 12 -2.03 26.85 -18.67
CA GLN A 12 -1.45 27.15 -17.36
C GLN A 12 -2.51 27.99 -16.66
N ARG A 13 -3.30 27.38 -15.76
CA ARG A 13 -3.98 28.14 -14.72
C ARG A 13 -2.90 29.03 -14.14
N LYS A 14 -2.95 30.33 -14.49
CA LYS A 14 -2.07 31.34 -13.92
C LYS A 14 -2.09 31.12 -12.43
N SER A 15 -0.99 30.62 -11.87
CA SER A 15 -0.84 30.52 -10.43
C SER A 15 -1.15 31.91 -9.90
N LYS A 16 -2.16 32.01 -9.02
CA LYS A 16 -2.41 33.28 -8.32
C LYS A 16 -1.06 33.77 -7.81
N PRO A 17 -0.69 35.03 -8.03
CA PRO A 17 0.57 35.55 -7.56
C PRO A 17 0.67 35.21 -6.07
N ARG A 18 1.75 34.52 -5.67
CA ARG A 18 2.00 34.24 -4.26
C ARG A 18 2.06 35.59 -3.59
N ASN A 19 1.15 35.83 -2.65
CA ASN A 19 1.19 37.01 -1.82
C ASN A 19 2.40 36.86 -0.90
N ASN A 20 3.57 37.32 -1.37
CA ASN A 20 4.86 37.20 -0.67
C ASN A 20 4.95 38.07 0.59
N GLN A 21 3.85 38.75 0.95
CA GLN A 21 3.79 39.64 2.14
C GLN A 21 3.59 38.88 3.46
N THR A 22 3.28 37.58 3.42
CA THR A 22 3.12 36.77 4.64
C THR A 22 3.98 35.52 4.61
N LEU A 23 4.63 35.23 5.73
CA LEU A 23 5.37 33.99 5.91
C LEU A 23 4.43 32.79 5.73
N GLN A 24 4.91 31.75 5.03
CA GLN A 24 4.18 30.50 4.89
C GLN A 24 4.04 29.85 6.26
N LYS A 25 2.79 29.60 6.67
CA LYS A 25 2.47 28.91 7.94
C LYS A 25 2.34 27.41 7.71
N PRO A 26 2.64 26.60 8.72
CA PRO A 26 2.30 25.18 8.69
C PRO A 26 0.80 24.94 8.45
N ASN A 27 0.44 23.80 7.87
CA ASN A 27 -0.94 23.46 7.52
C ASN A 27 -1.89 23.38 8.74
N GLY A 28 -1.35 23.16 9.92
CA GLY A 28 -2.08 23.12 11.19
C GLY A 28 -2.21 24.48 11.89
N ALA A 29 -1.91 25.61 11.22
CA ALA A 29 -1.95 26.92 11.84
C ALA A 29 -3.32 27.25 12.47
N ILE A 30 -3.31 27.58 13.76
CA ILE A 30 -4.50 27.92 14.56
C ILE A 30 -4.75 29.42 14.65
N SER A 31 -3.82 30.24 14.17
CA SER A 31 -3.89 31.70 14.28
C SER A 31 -5.17 32.35 13.75
N PRO A 32 -5.88 31.83 12.71
CA PRO A 32 -7.17 32.40 12.31
C PRO A 32 -8.26 32.23 13.38
N ARG A 33 -8.26 31.09 14.09
CA ARG A 33 -9.21 30.81 15.18
C ARG A 33 -8.91 31.66 16.40
N VAL A 34 -7.63 31.72 16.77
CA VAL A 34 -7.16 32.56 17.90
C VAL A 34 -7.51 34.04 17.69
N ARG A 35 -7.36 34.57 16.45
CA ARG A 35 -7.76 35.94 16.14
C ARG A 35 -9.25 36.20 16.32
N LYS A 36 -10.09 35.17 16.16
CA LYS A 36 -11.55 35.29 16.27
C LYS A 36 -11.99 35.41 17.74
N VAL A 37 -11.38 34.66 18.65
CA VAL A 37 -11.83 34.57 20.05
C VAL A 37 -10.89 35.26 21.05
N GLY A 38 -9.66 35.52 20.65
CA GLY A 38 -8.59 35.98 21.54
C GLY A 38 -7.76 34.83 22.07
N GLY A 39 -6.46 35.08 22.37
CA GLY A 39 -5.54 34.03 22.82
C GLY A 39 -5.89 33.47 24.19
N GLU A 40 -6.36 34.29 25.10
CA GLU A 40 -6.78 33.92 26.47
C GLU A 40 -8.06 33.07 26.49
N ARG A 41 -8.87 33.17 25.43
CA ARG A 41 -10.13 32.43 25.27
C ARG A 41 -10.00 31.22 24.33
N PHE A 42 -8.78 30.92 23.86
CA PHE A 42 -8.47 29.78 23.03
C PHE A 42 -7.61 28.79 23.82
N ALA A 43 -8.11 27.57 24.03
CA ALA A 43 -7.39 26.55 24.76
C ALA A 43 -6.85 25.43 23.89
N ILE A 44 -5.73 24.88 24.30
CA ILE A 44 -5.08 23.72 23.71
C ILE A 44 -4.96 22.65 24.79
N ILE A 45 -5.54 21.49 24.52
CA ILE A 45 -5.41 20.29 25.34
C ILE A 45 -4.31 19.44 24.71
N CYS A 46 -3.23 19.20 25.42
CA CYS A 46 -2.13 18.35 24.99
C CYS A 46 -2.26 16.98 25.62
N VAL A 47 -2.06 15.93 24.82
CA VAL A 47 -2.19 14.54 25.28
C VAL A 47 -1.00 13.73 24.77
N ASP A 48 -0.25 13.15 25.70
CA ASP A 48 0.84 12.22 25.42
C ASP A 48 0.39 10.78 25.75
N PRO A 49 0.09 9.95 24.72
CA PRO A 49 -0.49 8.62 24.93
C PRO A 49 0.58 7.56 25.18
N ALA A 50 0.42 6.78 26.24
CA ALA A 50 1.12 5.54 26.50
C ALA A 50 0.18 4.32 26.31
N LYS A 51 0.66 3.12 26.62
CA LYS A 51 -0.08 1.86 26.37
C LYS A 51 -1.42 1.76 27.11
N HIS A 52 -1.46 2.19 28.38
CA HIS A 52 -2.64 2.01 29.26
C HIS A 52 -3.16 3.32 29.84
N ARG A 53 -2.42 4.39 29.68
CA ARG A 53 -2.71 5.72 30.20
C ARG A 53 -2.25 6.78 29.20
N SER A 54 -2.68 7.99 29.42
CA SER A 54 -2.14 9.18 28.75
C SER A 54 -1.88 10.25 29.80
N ASP A 55 -0.82 11.00 29.62
CA ASP A 55 -0.63 12.22 30.37
C ASP A 55 -1.20 13.38 29.56
N TRP A 56 -1.85 14.34 30.23
CA TRP A 56 -2.54 15.43 29.55
C TRP A 56 -2.57 16.69 30.38
N MET A 57 -2.71 17.82 29.71
CA MET A 57 -2.88 19.14 30.33
C MET A 57 -3.75 20.03 29.44
N MET A 58 -4.21 21.16 29.99
CA MET A 58 -4.92 22.20 29.24
C MET A 58 -4.27 23.56 29.54
N ALA A 59 -3.93 24.31 28.50
CA ALA A 59 -3.40 25.66 28.57
C ALA A 59 -4.07 26.56 27.55
N ASP A 60 -4.06 27.89 27.79
CA ASP A 60 -4.46 28.86 26.80
C ASP A 60 -3.43 28.99 25.67
N TYR A 61 -3.70 29.83 24.67
CA TYR A 61 -2.77 30.04 23.56
C TYR A 61 -1.40 30.57 24.00
N PHE A 62 -1.33 31.33 25.09
CA PHE A 62 -0.10 31.92 25.60
C PHE A 62 0.70 30.97 26.50
N GLY A 63 0.12 29.85 26.90
CA GLY A 63 0.75 28.83 27.73
C GLY A 63 0.39 28.96 29.22
N ASN A 64 -0.59 29.78 29.59
CA ASN A 64 -1.10 29.80 30.95
C ASN A 64 -1.85 28.50 31.23
N LEU A 65 -1.47 27.76 32.28
CA LEU A 65 -2.08 26.49 32.63
C LEU A 65 -3.49 26.71 33.19
N LEU A 66 -4.48 26.13 32.55
CA LEU A 66 -5.87 26.07 32.97
C LEU A 66 -6.15 24.79 33.76
N ILE A 67 -5.53 23.69 33.35
CA ILE A 67 -5.44 22.41 34.06
C ILE A 67 -3.99 21.95 33.95
N GLY A 68 -3.31 21.77 35.09
CA GLY A 68 -1.95 21.25 35.13
C GLY A 68 -1.84 19.80 34.63
N PRO A 69 -0.61 19.30 34.45
CA PRO A 69 -0.38 17.92 34.00
C PRO A 69 -1.07 16.91 34.91
N GLN A 70 -1.81 15.99 34.29
CA GLN A 70 -2.54 14.92 34.95
C GLN A 70 -2.45 13.63 34.14
N THR A 71 -2.62 12.49 34.82
CA THR A 71 -2.66 11.18 34.21
C THR A 71 -4.11 10.72 34.00
N LEU A 72 -4.41 10.22 32.81
CA LEU A 72 -5.69 9.71 32.39
C LEU A 72 -5.58 8.22 32.04
N GLN A 73 -6.26 7.36 32.77
CA GLN A 73 -6.34 5.94 32.41
C GLN A 73 -7.22 5.73 31.17
N HIS A 74 -6.90 4.78 30.30
CA HIS A 74 -7.69 4.45 29.10
C HIS A 74 -8.97 3.66 29.46
N ARG A 75 -9.84 4.28 30.29
CA ARG A 75 -11.12 3.76 30.73
C ARG A 75 -12.23 4.78 30.44
N GLY A 76 -13.39 4.33 29.99
CA GLY A 76 -14.49 5.25 29.65
C GLY A 76 -14.88 6.22 30.75
N ALA A 77 -14.92 5.77 32.03
CA ALA A 77 -15.19 6.64 33.17
C ALA A 77 -14.14 7.73 33.35
N SER A 78 -12.84 7.41 33.16
CA SER A 78 -11.76 8.38 33.27
C SER A 78 -11.82 9.45 32.19
N PHE A 79 -12.18 9.07 30.96
CA PHE A 79 -12.38 10.04 29.87
C PHE A 79 -13.59 10.96 30.14
N LYS A 80 -14.70 10.41 30.69
CA LYS A 80 -15.86 11.23 31.06
C LYS A 80 -15.48 12.27 32.11
N LEU A 81 -14.75 11.86 33.15
CA LEU A 81 -14.28 12.77 34.20
C LEU A 81 -13.33 13.85 33.63
N ALA A 82 -12.40 13.48 32.75
CA ALA A 82 -11.51 14.44 32.10
C ALA A 82 -12.29 15.47 31.27
N VAL A 83 -13.31 15.03 30.52
CA VAL A 83 -14.20 15.90 29.74
C VAL A 83 -14.98 16.86 30.66
N GLU A 84 -15.45 16.39 31.81
CA GLU A 84 -16.14 17.23 32.81
C GLU A 84 -15.20 18.30 33.36
N LEU A 85 -13.97 17.94 33.75
CA LEU A 85 -12.95 18.88 34.21
C LEU A 85 -12.63 19.93 33.14
N ILE A 86 -12.50 19.52 31.87
CA ILE A 86 -12.25 20.43 30.75
C ILE A 86 -13.41 21.42 30.62
N ARG A 87 -14.67 20.95 30.67
CA ARG A 87 -15.86 21.82 30.56
C ARG A 87 -15.94 22.82 31.73
N GLN A 88 -15.63 22.38 32.93
CA GLN A 88 -15.54 23.27 34.12
C GLN A 88 -14.45 24.33 33.91
N ALA A 89 -13.29 23.94 33.42
CA ALA A 89 -12.22 24.89 33.13
C ALA A 89 -12.61 25.87 32.01
N GLN A 90 -13.30 25.40 30.96
CA GLN A 90 -13.81 26.27 29.90
C GLN A 90 -14.77 27.34 30.44
N GLN A 91 -15.69 26.97 31.32
CA GLN A 91 -16.62 27.91 31.98
C GLN A 91 -15.89 28.88 32.89
N LYS A 92 -15.00 28.38 33.77
CA LYS A 92 -14.27 29.17 34.72
C LYS A 92 -13.39 30.24 34.07
N HIS A 93 -12.78 29.94 32.92
CA HIS A 93 -11.81 30.81 32.25
C HIS A 93 -12.37 31.45 30.97
N ASP A 94 -13.69 31.43 30.73
CA ASP A 94 -14.36 31.99 29.55
C ASP A 94 -13.73 31.49 28.22
N ILE A 95 -13.39 30.19 28.13
CA ILE A 95 -12.81 29.62 26.93
C ILE A 95 -13.91 29.39 25.87
N GLN A 96 -13.74 30.02 24.72
CA GLN A 96 -14.72 30.00 23.62
C GLN A 96 -14.35 29.03 22.49
N ASP A 97 -13.09 28.62 22.41
CA ASP A 97 -12.62 27.68 21.40
C ASP A 97 -11.53 26.78 21.96
N THR A 98 -11.54 25.49 21.58
CA THR A 98 -10.62 24.49 22.12
C THR A 98 -10.24 23.48 21.06
N ILE A 99 -8.96 23.09 21.03
CA ILE A 99 -8.46 21.95 20.27
C ILE A 99 -7.81 20.93 21.19
N VAL A 100 -7.87 19.66 20.83
CA VAL A 100 -7.10 18.58 21.46
C VAL A 100 -5.98 18.15 20.52
N VAL A 101 -4.75 18.15 21.02
CA VAL A 101 -3.55 17.74 20.29
C VAL A 101 -3.03 16.45 20.91
N VAL A 102 -2.97 15.38 20.13
CA VAL A 102 -2.52 14.06 20.60
C VAL A 102 -1.24 13.68 19.88
N GLU A 103 -0.20 13.29 20.60
CA GLU A 103 1.04 12.83 19.97
C GLU A 103 0.85 11.44 19.32
N ARG A 104 1.42 11.26 18.13
CA ARG A 104 1.33 10.01 17.38
C ARG A 104 2.32 8.97 17.90
N THR A 105 1.91 8.20 18.89
CA THR A 105 2.72 7.13 19.49
C THR A 105 2.17 5.77 19.06
N GLY A 106 2.70 5.22 17.97
CA GLY A 106 2.22 3.96 17.39
C GLY A 106 0.71 3.97 17.16
N ASN A 107 -0.02 3.04 17.79
CA ASN A 107 -1.49 2.98 17.80
C ASN A 107 -2.10 3.50 19.12
N TYR A 108 -1.28 3.86 20.10
CA TYR A 108 -1.75 4.26 21.42
C TYR A 108 -2.47 5.61 21.43
N HIS A 109 -2.23 6.45 20.42
CA HIS A 109 -2.94 7.72 20.23
C HIS A 109 -4.41 7.56 19.84
N LEU A 110 -4.81 6.40 19.30
CA LEU A 110 -6.17 6.20 18.79
C LEU A 110 -7.26 6.23 19.86
N PRO A 111 -7.12 5.56 21.02
CA PRO A 111 -8.14 5.62 22.08
C PRO A 111 -8.40 7.03 22.59
N PRO A 112 -7.41 7.82 23.04
CA PRO A 112 -7.66 9.19 23.50
C PRO A 112 -8.19 10.10 22.38
N LYS A 113 -7.64 10.01 21.16
CA LYS A 113 -8.15 10.75 20.00
C LYS A 113 -9.65 10.53 19.81
N ARG A 114 -10.09 9.25 19.78
CA ARG A 114 -11.50 8.88 19.59
C ARG A 114 -12.37 9.36 20.75
N ALA A 115 -11.92 9.20 21.98
CA ALA A 115 -12.68 9.60 23.16
C ALA A 115 -12.94 11.12 23.17
N PHE A 116 -11.93 11.94 22.91
CA PHE A 116 -12.10 13.38 22.82
C PHE A 116 -12.91 13.83 21.60
N ALA A 117 -12.74 13.18 20.45
CA ALA A 117 -13.56 13.44 19.27
C ALA A 117 -15.04 13.12 19.51
N SER A 118 -15.33 11.98 20.16
CA SER A 118 -16.72 11.61 20.55
C SER A 118 -17.33 12.55 21.55
N ALA A 119 -16.51 13.25 22.36
CA ALA A 119 -16.97 14.30 23.27
C ALA A 119 -17.18 15.67 22.58
N GLY A 120 -16.97 15.75 21.26
CA GLY A 120 -17.19 16.94 20.44
C GLY A 120 -15.99 17.86 20.28
N PHE A 121 -14.79 17.46 20.72
CA PHE A 121 -13.58 18.27 20.54
C PHE A 121 -12.95 18.02 19.17
N GLU A 122 -12.46 19.08 18.52
CA GLU A 122 -11.59 18.94 17.37
C GLU A 122 -10.26 18.32 17.80
N THR A 123 -9.96 17.13 17.29
CA THR A 123 -8.74 16.41 17.63
C THR A 123 -7.72 16.49 16.49
N ARG A 124 -6.49 16.81 16.82
CA ARG A 124 -5.34 16.91 15.93
C ARG A 124 -4.26 15.94 16.35
N VAL A 125 -3.57 15.39 15.39
CA VAL A 125 -2.43 14.50 15.64
C VAL A 125 -1.15 15.23 15.32
N ILE A 126 -0.24 15.26 16.30
CA ILE A 126 1.09 15.82 16.16
C ILE A 126 2.14 14.71 16.00
N HIS A 127 3.11 14.94 15.14
CA HIS A 127 4.18 13.97 14.94
C HIS A 127 5.26 14.11 16.02
N PRO A 128 5.78 13.00 16.60
CA PRO A 128 6.82 13.04 17.66
C PRO A 128 8.06 13.87 17.31
N PHE A 129 8.37 13.96 16.03
CA PHE A 129 9.45 14.83 15.55
C PHE A 129 9.20 16.31 15.85
N ALA A 130 7.96 16.79 15.71
CA ALA A 130 7.62 18.17 16.03
C ALA A 130 7.72 18.42 17.53
N THR A 131 7.16 17.54 18.37
CA THR A 131 7.32 17.60 19.83
C THR A 131 8.79 17.69 20.23
N LYS A 132 9.63 16.78 19.68
CA LYS A 132 11.07 16.81 19.95
C LYS A 132 11.73 18.14 19.58
N GLN A 133 11.39 18.72 18.42
CA GLN A 133 11.97 20.00 17.99
C GLN A 133 11.63 21.16 18.93
N TYR A 134 10.44 21.16 19.50
CA TYR A 134 10.01 22.21 20.45
C TYR A 134 10.38 21.93 21.89
N ARG A 135 10.79 20.70 22.23
CA ARG A 135 11.36 20.35 23.53
C ARG A 135 12.82 20.77 23.63
N VAL A 136 13.65 20.36 22.66
CA VAL A 136 15.11 20.53 22.74
C VAL A 136 15.58 21.96 22.97
N PRO A 137 15.06 23.01 22.31
CA PRO A 137 15.51 24.38 22.58
C PRO A 137 15.13 24.89 23.95
N ALA A 138 14.00 24.44 24.51
CA ALA A 138 13.49 24.92 25.79
C ALA A 138 14.05 24.10 26.97
N ASP A 139 14.17 22.80 26.79
CA ASP A 139 14.56 21.84 27.83
C ASP A 139 15.61 20.87 27.27
N PRO A 140 16.85 21.33 26.98
CA PRO A 140 17.89 20.51 26.37
C PRO A 140 18.29 19.37 27.33
N GLY A 141 18.21 18.13 26.79
CA GLY A 141 18.59 16.94 27.56
C GLY A 141 17.57 16.43 28.58
N ASN A 142 16.50 17.18 28.85
CA ASN A 142 15.45 16.79 29.78
C ASN A 142 14.23 16.21 29.02
N LYS A 143 13.95 14.93 29.23
CA LYS A 143 12.78 14.25 28.67
C LYS A 143 11.95 13.67 29.80
N THR A 144 10.85 14.35 30.11
CA THR A 144 9.79 13.86 31.01
C THR A 144 8.46 13.98 30.28
N ASP A 145 7.44 13.25 30.76
CA ASP A 145 6.09 13.32 30.18
C ASP A 145 5.54 14.77 30.26
N GLU A 146 5.87 15.49 31.30
CA GLU A 146 5.49 16.90 31.48
C GLU A 146 6.18 17.84 30.47
N THR A 147 7.49 17.69 30.25
CA THR A 147 8.21 18.49 29.24
C THR A 147 7.74 18.19 27.82
N ASP A 148 7.29 16.96 27.54
CA ASP A 148 6.70 16.60 26.26
C ASP A 148 5.32 17.25 26.06
N LEU A 149 4.48 17.38 27.10
CA LEU A 149 3.21 18.12 27.02
C LEU A 149 3.43 19.60 26.71
N TYR A 150 4.41 20.26 27.39
CA TYR A 150 4.75 21.66 27.11
C TYR A 150 5.30 21.84 25.69
N ALA A 151 6.09 20.88 25.21
CA ALA A 151 6.61 20.90 23.84
C ALA A 151 5.49 20.70 22.81
N GLN A 152 4.51 19.84 23.09
CA GLN A 152 3.32 19.67 22.23
C GLN A 152 2.53 20.98 22.14
N HIS A 153 2.34 21.68 23.25
CA HIS A 153 1.68 22.98 23.25
C HIS A 153 2.41 23.99 22.35
N ARG A 154 3.72 24.16 22.54
CA ARG A 154 4.55 25.06 21.72
C ARG A 154 4.47 24.71 20.24
N ALA A 155 4.53 23.41 19.91
CA ALA A 155 4.41 22.94 18.55
C ALA A 155 3.01 23.20 17.95
N ALA A 156 1.94 23.05 18.74
CA ALA A 156 0.57 23.34 18.30
C ALA A 156 0.38 24.84 18.03
N VAL A 157 0.89 25.72 18.91
CA VAL A 157 0.89 27.18 18.71
C VAL A 157 1.64 27.57 17.43
N ALA A 158 2.76 26.89 17.13
CA ALA A 158 3.52 27.09 15.90
C ALA A 158 2.81 26.54 14.64
N GLY A 159 1.66 25.88 14.81
CA GLY A 159 0.84 25.37 13.69
C GLY A 159 1.14 23.94 13.28
N PHE A 160 1.78 23.14 14.12
CA PHE A 160 1.89 21.71 13.95
C PHE A 160 0.65 21.00 14.53
N GLY A 161 0.37 19.81 14.02
CA GLY A 161 -0.85 19.07 14.35
C GLY A 161 -1.93 19.23 13.30
N LEU A 162 -2.35 18.11 12.73
CA LEU A 162 -3.34 18.05 11.66
C LEU A 162 -4.53 17.20 12.11
N CYS A 163 -5.73 17.60 11.69
CA CYS A 163 -6.87 16.71 11.76
C CYS A 163 -6.60 15.50 10.88
N GLU A 164 -6.63 14.31 11.45
CA GLU A 164 -6.63 13.09 10.65
C GLU A 164 -8.05 12.88 10.13
N LEU A 165 -8.19 12.85 8.82
CA LEU A 165 -9.42 12.43 8.20
C LEU A 165 -9.64 10.94 8.50
N GLU A 166 -10.80 10.60 9.02
CA GLU A 166 -11.20 9.21 9.11
C GLU A 166 -11.42 8.70 7.68
N LEU A 167 -10.77 7.59 7.38
CA LEU A 167 -10.97 6.95 6.08
C LEU A 167 -12.38 6.36 6.06
N GLU A 168 -13.09 6.59 4.97
CA GLU A 168 -14.33 5.89 4.67
C GLU A 168 -14.13 4.36 4.68
N PRO A 169 -15.17 3.57 5.01
CA PRO A 169 -15.04 2.13 5.20
C PRO A 169 -14.24 1.42 4.10
N PRO A 170 -14.49 1.61 2.79
CA PRO A 170 -13.75 0.91 1.74
C PRO A 170 -12.24 1.15 1.80
N TYR A 171 -11.82 2.41 2.00
CA TYR A 171 -10.40 2.74 2.08
C TYR A 171 -9.76 2.28 3.38
N ARG A 172 -10.52 2.25 4.47
CA ARG A 172 -10.04 1.77 5.76
C ARG A 172 -9.80 0.27 5.75
N GLU A 173 -10.74 -0.49 5.20
CA GLU A 173 -10.62 -1.93 5.06
C GLU A 173 -9.49 -2.30 4.13
N LEU A 174 -9.45 -1.69 2.96
CA LEU A 174 -8.37 -1.82 1.99
C LEU A 174 -6.99 -1.55 2.63
N GLN A 175 -6.88 -0.51 3.46
CA GLN A 175 -5.63 -0.17 4.13
C GLN A 175 -5.21 -1.25 5.14
N LEU A 176 -6.13 -1.76 5.95
CA LEU A 176 -5.84 -2.78 6.94
C LEU A 176 -5.42 -4.09 6.26
N ARG A 177 -6.17 -4.54 5.24
CA ARG A 177 -5.87 -5.77 4.49
C ARG A 177 -4.56 -5.67 3.70
N ALA A 178 -4.33 -4.56 2.99
CA ALA A 178 -3.09 -4.36 2.24
C ALA A 178 -1.85 -4.37 3.15
N ARG A 179 -1.92 -3.75 4.31
CA ARG A 179 -0.85 -3.75 5.30
C ARG A 179 -0.64 -5.13 5.91
N HIS A 180 -1.72 -5.85 6.22
CA HIS A 180 -1.63 -7.21 6.72
C HIS A 180 -1.04 -8.16 5.68
N ARG A 181 -1.52 -8.10 4.44
CA ARG A 181 -0.93 -8.83 3.31
C ARG A 181 0.58 -8.59 3.19
N ARG A 182 1.00 -7.33 3.27
CA ARG A 182 2.42 -6.98 3.20
C ARG A 182 3.23 -7.65 4.31
N ASN A 183 2.70 -7.66 5.54
CA ASN A 183 3.35 -8.33 6.67
C ASN A 183 3.47 -9.85 6.43
N LEU A 184 2.46 -10.50 5.84
CA LEU A 184 2.52 -11.92 5.51
C LEU A 184 3.56 -12.21 4.44
N VAL A 185 3.64 -11.39 3.39
CA VAL A 185 4.67 -11.51 2.34
C VAL A 185 6.08 -11.36 2.92
N GLU A 186 6.28 -10.41 3.83
CA GLU A 186 7.57 -10.21 4.50
C GLU A 186 7.94 -11.40 5.40
N LYS A 187 6.97 -11.98 6.11
CA LYS A 187 7.18 -13.20 6.90
C LYS A 187 7.50 -14.41 6.00
N ALA A 188 6.75 -14.61 4.92
CA ALA A 188 7.02 -15.67 3.95
C ALA A 188 8.43 -15.55 3.36
N ALA A 189 8.87 -14.33 3.02
CA ALA A 189 10.22 -14.08 2.53
C ALA A 189 11.30 -14.41 3.57
N ALA A 190 11.06 -14.09 4.85
CA ALA A 190 11.97 -14.47 5.93
C ALA A 190 12.05 -16.00 6.10
N MET A 191 10.89 -16.69 6.06
CA MET A 191 10.88 -18.18 6.11
C MET A 191 11.63 -18.76 4.91
N ALA A 192 11.44 -18.22 3.71
CA ALA A 192 12.15 -18.68 2.52
C ALA A 192 13.68 -18.58 2.64
N CYS A 193 14.20 -17.57 3.34
CA CYS A 193 15.65 -17.48 3.63
C CYS A 193 16.10 -18.57 4.60
N GLN A 194 15.37 -18.77 5.71
CA GLN A 194 15.68 -19.79 6.70
C GLN A 194 15.54 -21.21 6.12
N ILE A 195 14.52 -21.48 5.30
CA ILE A 195 14.35 -22.74 4.57
C ILE A 195 15.58 -23.05 3.73
N ARG A 196 16.10 -22.07 2.98
CA ARG A 196 17.33 -22.27 2.17
C ARG A 196 18.54 -22.55 3.04
N GLU A 197 18.66 -21.91 4.20
CA GLU A 197 19.75 -22.12 5.16
C GLU A 197 19.73 -23.56 5.70
N HIS A 198 18.61 -24.01 6.25
CA HIS A 198 18.50 -25.38 6.79
C HIS A 198 18.61 -26.46 5.70
N LEU A 199 18.07 -26.18 4.50
CA LEU A 199 18.25 -27.08 3.36
C LEU A 199 19.72 -27.19 2.94
N HIS A 200 20.47 -26.07 3.00
CA HIS A 200 21.90 -26.06 2.69
C HIS A 200 22.71 -26.85 3.74
N LEU A 201 22.32 -26.76 5.01
CA LEU A 201 23.01 -27.48 6.10
C LEU A 201 22.80 -29.01 6.02
N GLY A 202 21.61 -29.45 5.58
CA GLY A 202 21.33 -30.88 5.37
C GLY A 202 21.78 -31.42 4.00
N MET A 203 21.59 -30.61 2.97
CA MET A 203 21.88 -30.94 1.57
C MET A 203 22.62 -29.79 0.86
N PRO A 204 23.95 -29.64 1.06
CA PRO A 204 24.74 -28.54 0.56
C PRO A 204 24.68 -28.42 -0.96
N GLY A 205 24.18 -27.28 -1.47
CA GLY A 205 24.08 -27.02 -2.90
C GLY A 205 22.81 -27.54 -3.59
N TYR A 206 21.94 -28.29 -2.92
CA TYR A 206 20.72 -28.83 -3.49
C TYR A 206 19.82 -27.72 -4.10
N ALA A 207 19.64 -26.62 -3.36
CA ALA A 207 18.82 -25.51 -3.83
C ALA A 207 19.29 -24.90 -5.16
N ASN A 208 20.59 -24.99 -5.48
CA ASN A 208 21.19 -24.47 -6.71
C ASN A 208 20.86 -25.31 -7.96
N LEU A 209 20.31 -26.50 -7.77
CA LEU A 209 19.85 -27.34 -8.88
C LEU A 209 18.60 -26.78 -9.55
N PHE A 210 17.90 -25.86 -8.88
CA PHE A 210 16.63 -25.32 -9.34
C PHE A 210 16.70 -23.80 -9.41
N ASP A 211 16.41 -23.22 -10.57
CA ASP A 211 16.39 -21.77 -10.75
C ASP A 211 15.37 -21.09 -9.80
N ARG A 212 14.28 -21.81 -9.53
CA ARG A 212 13.19 -21.36 -8.65
C ARG A 212 12.74 -22.48 -7.72
N LEU A 213 13.47 -22.67 -6.64
CA LEU A 213 13.25 -23.76 -5.67
C LEU A 213 11.78 -23.87 -5.22
N PHE A 214 11.17 -22.74 -4.81
CA PHE A 214 9.81 -22.72 -4.26
C PHE A 214 8.71 -22.84 -5.33
N GLU A 215 9.04 -22.72 -6.60
CA GLU A 215 8.10 -22.92 -7.73
C GLU A 215 8.24 -24.31 -8.35
N SER A 216 9.15 -25.13 -7.84
CA SER A 216 9.38 -26.49 -8.30
C SER A 216 8.78 -27.52 -7.33
N PRO A 217 7.57 -28.06 -7.61
CA PRO A 217 6.97 -29.08 -6.74
C PRO A 217 7.89 -30.30 -6.58
N THR A 218 8.58 -30.72 -7.66
CA THR A 218 9.56 -31.82 -7.62
C THR A 218 10.67 -31.56 -6.60
N ALA A 219 11.23 -30.33 -6.59
CA ALA A 219 12.28 -29.97 -5.64
C ALA A 219 11.79 -30.00 -4.19
N LEU A 220 10.58 -29.48 -3.94
CA LEU A 220 10.01 -29.42 -2.61
C LEU A 220 9.64 -30.80 -2.07
N VAL A 221 9.06 -31.68 -2.88
CA VAL A 221 8.71 -33.06 -2.48
C VAL A 221 9.97 -33.86 -2.17
N ILE A 222 11.01 -33.78 -2.99
CA ILE A 222 12.29 -34.47 -2.70
C ILE A 222 12.90 -33.94 -1.39
N ALA A 223 12.94 -32.62 -1.20
CA ALA A 223 13.46 -32.02 0.03
C ALA A 223 12.62 -32.37 1.27
N ALA A 224 11.31 -32.56 1.12
CA ALA A 224 10.43 -32.97 2.22
C ALA A 224 10.63 -34.44 2.66
N ARG A 225 11.08 -35.30 1.75
CA ARG A 225 11.19 -36.74 2.01
C ARG A 225 12.63 -37.24 2.20
N CYS A 226 13.61 -36.37 1.92
CA CYS A 226 15.02 -36.70 1.99
C CYS A 226 15.80 -35.66 2.80
N ASP A 227 16.51 -36.11 3.80
CA ASP A 227 17.30 -35.30 4.73
C ASP A 227 18.78 -35.18 4.34
N SER A 228 19.23 -36.02 3.41
CA SER A 228 20.66 -36.14 3.06
C SER A 228 20.88 -36.60 1.62
N PRO A 229 22.06 -36.32 1.02
CA PRO A 229 22.46 -36.89 -0.27
C PRO A 229 22.53 -38.42 -0.24
N ALA A 230 22.94 -39.03 0.88
CA ALA A 230 23.00 -40.48 1.04
C ALA A 230 21.61 -41.11 0.88
N LYS A 231 20.57 -40.52 1.44
CA LYS A 231 19.19 -40.98 1.31
C LYS A 231 18.70 -40.95 -0.13
N LEU A 232 19.09 -39.92 -0.89
CA LEU A 232 18.76 -39.81 -2.33
C LEU A 232 19.40 -40.93 -3.14
N ILE A 233 20.66 -41.28 -2.83
CA ILE A 233 21.39 -42.38 -3.51
C ILE A 233 20.76 -43.74 -3.15
N GLU A 234 20.42 -43.96 -1.87
CA GLU A 234 19.74 -45.18 -1.41
C GLU A 234 18.43 -45.41 -2.15
N LEU A 235 17.60 -44.37 -2.31
CA LEU A 235 16.32 -44.45 -3.00
C LEU A 235 16.49 -44.67 -4.51
N GLY A 236 17.49 -44.06 -5.10
CA GLY A 236 17.74 -44.11 -6.52
C GLY A 236 16.61 -43.52 -7.35
N GLN A 237 16.66 -43.72 -8.68
CA GLN A 237 15.68 -43.19 -9.60
C GLN A 237 14.25 -43.73 -9.35
N ALA A 238 14.16 -45.05 -9.07
CA ALA A 238 12.87 -45.70 -8.87
C ALA A 238 12.17 -45.19 -7.60
N GLY A 239 12.89 -45.11 -6.46
CA GLY A 239 12.30 -44.62 -5.20
C GLY A 239 11.89 -43.14 -5.27
N LEU A 240 12.72 -42.30 -5.89
CA LEU A 240 12.36 -40.89 -6.09
C LEU A 240 11.14 -40.70 -7.04
N SER A 241 11.09 -41.50 -8.10
CA SER A 241 9.91 -41.48 -9.02
C SER A 241 8.64 -41.94 -8.30
N GLN A 242 8.75 -42.95 -7.42
CA GLN A 242 7.63 -43.41 -6.62
C GLN A 242 7.13 -42.32 -5.67
N TYR A 243 8.01 -41.64 -4.94
CA TYR A 243 7.61 -40.53 -4.06
C TYR A 243 6.90 -39.42 -4.81
N LEU A 244 7.40 -39.02 -5.99
CA LEU A 244 6.79 -37.99 -6.81
C LEU A 244 5.42 -38.44 -7.36
N HIS A 245 5.29 -39.72 -7.66
CA HIS A 245 4.00 -40.29 -8.10
C HIS A 245 2.98 -40.34 -6.95
N GLU A 246 3.38 -40.73 -5.73
CA GLU A 246 2.53 -40.73 -4.54
C GLU A 246 1.97 -39.32 -4.26
N ASP A 247 2.78 -38.28 -4.42
CA ASP A 247 2.38 -36.89 -4.26
C ASP A 247 1.74 -36.28 -5.54
N GLN A 248 1.44 -37.11 -6.54
CA GLN A 248 0.81 -36.70 -7.82
C GLN A 248 1.60 -35.61 -8.57
N ILE A 249 2.91 -35.57 -8.40
CA ILE A 249 3.79 -34.59 -9.06
C ILE A 249 4.24 -35.09 -10.41
N ARG A 250 3.86 -34.38 -11.46
CA ARG A 250 4.42 -34.61 -12.80
C ARG A 250 5.89 -34.20 -12.83
N HIS A 251 6.76 -35.10 -13.22
CA HIS A 251 8.21 -34.87 -13.24
C HIS A 251 8.85 -35.40 -14.51
N GLN A 252 10.02 -34.91 -14.81
CA GLN A 252 10.87 -35.41 -15.89
C GLN A 252 11.99 -36.27 -15.27
N ILE A 253 12.24 -37.44 -15.85
CA ILE A 253 13.34 -38.33 -15.42
C ILE A 253 14.67 -37.58 -15.37
N ARG A 254 14.93 -36.72 -16.38
CA ARG A 254 16.11 -35.84 -16.42
C ARG A 254 16.31 -35.01 -15.13
N THR A 255 15.22 -34.57 -14.47
CA THR A 255 15.32 -33.83 -13.21
C THR A 255 15.79 -34.73 -12.08
N ILE A 256 15.31 -35.96 -12.01
CA ILE A 256 15.75 -36.95 -11.03
C ILE A 256 17.21 -37.30 -11.27
N ASP A 257 17.61 -37.55 -12.53
CA ASP A 257 19.01 -37.85 -12.88
C ASP A 257 19.94 -36.70 -12.47
N LYS A 258 19.54 -35.46 -12.65
CA LYS A 258 20.28 -34.26 -12.22
C LYS A 258 20.47 -34.25 -10.70
N VAL A 259 19.43 -34.57 -9.93
CA VAL A 259 19.48 -34.64 -8.48
C VAL A 259 20.40 -35.76 -8.01
N LEU A 260 20.30 -36.95 -8.61
CA LEU A 260 21.16 -38.09 -8.26
C LEU A 260 22.62 -37.85 -8.64
N ALA A 261 22.90 -37.27 -9.80
CA ALA A 261 24.25 -36.89 -10.22
C ALA A 261 24.89 -35.87 -9.25
N TRP A 262 24.10 -34.93 -8.76
CA TRP A 262 24.53 -34.00 -7.71
C TRP A 262 24.79 -34.75 -6.39
N ALA A 263 23.86 -35.63 -5.96
CA ALA A 263 23.99 -36.37 -4.69
C ALA A 263 25.23 -37.24 -4.66
N ALA A 264 25.60 -37.86 -5.79
CA ALA A 264 26.81 -38.66 -5.92
C ALA A 264 28.12 -37.85 -5.79
N GLN A 265 28.08 -36.54 -5.99
CA GLN A 265 29.22 -35.65 -5.90
C GLN A 265 29.17 -34.75 -4.64
N ALA A 266 28.07 -34.80 -3.91
CA ALA A 266 27.90 -33.99 -2.71
C ALA A 266 28.87 -34.47 -1.60
N VAL A 267 29.23 -33.54 -0.71
CA VAL A 267 30.03 -33.85 0.46
C VAL A 267 29.33 -34.93 1.29
N SER A 268 29.98 -36.05 1.49
CA SER A 268 29.41 -37.25 2.12
C SER A 268 29.75 -37.40 3.62
N ASP A 269 30.40 -36.41 4.22
CA ASP A 269 30.64 -36.46 5.66
C ASP A 269 29.30 -36.49 6.39
N PRO A 270 29.12 -37.38 7.36
CA PRO A 270 27.90 -37.47 8.11
C PRO A 270 27.65 -36.12 8.81
N ILE A 271 26.68 -35.39 8.32
CA ILE A 271 26.20 -34.18 8.99
C ILE A 271 25.44 -34.67 10.21
N LEU A 272 26.08 -34.54 11.38
CA LEU A 272 25.55 -35.06 12.65
C LEU A 272 24.14 -34.56 12.95
N ASP A 273 23.83 -33.32 12.50
CA ASP A 273 22.55 -32.64 12.77
C ASP A 273 21.60 -32.66 11.59
N GLY A 274 21.86 -33.42 10.52
CA GLY A 274 21.04 -33.49 9.30
C GLY A 274 19.54 -33.68 9.55
N PRO A 275 19.14 -34.71 10.35
CA PRO A 275 17.73 -34.93 10.68
C PRO A 275 17.09 -33.75 11.43
N MET A 276 17.85 -33.06 12.30
CA MET A 276 17.33 -31.86 13.00
C MET A 276 17.12 -30.70 12.03
N HIS A 277 18.05 -30.46 11.13
CA HIS A 277 17.89 -29.44 10.10
C HIS A 277 16.71 -29.73 9.18
N HIS A 278 16.49 -30.99 8.84
CA HIS A 278 15.34 -31.42 8.06
C HIS A 278 14.02 -31.21 8.81
N ALA A 279 13.95 -31.50 10.11
CA ALA A 279 12.77 -31.25 10.93
C ALA A 279 12.45 -29.74 10.97
N ILE A 280 13.46 -28.89 11.23
CA ILE A 280 13.28 -27.44 11.22
C ILE A 280 12.86 -26.93 9.82
N TRP A 281 13.45 -27.48 8.76
CA TRP A 281 13.05 -27.15 7.39
C TRP A 281 11.57 -27.47 7.15
N THR A 282 11.08 -28.61 7.63
CA THR A 282 9.68 -29.03 7.49
C THR A 282 8.74 -28.06 8.17
N ASP A 283 9.02 -27.70 9.43
CA ASP A 283 8.22 -26.74 10.19
C ASP A 283 8.18 -25.36 9.49
N LEU A 284 9.32 -24.88 9.03
CA LEU A 284 9.43 -23.61 8.31
C LEU A 284 8.69 -23.63 6.96
N HIS A 285 8.73 -24.78 6.27
CA HIS A 285 8.02 -24.95 5.00
C HIS A 285 6.50 -24.94 5.18
N GLU A 286 5.99 -25.56 6.23
CA GLU A 286 4.56 -25.50 6.58
C GLU A 286 4.12 -24.06 6.87
N LEU A 287 4.91 -23.32 7.66
CA LEU A 287 4.66 -21.90 7.93
C LEU A 287 4.70 -21.05 6.65
N TYR A 288 5.68 -21.31 5.77
CA TYR A 288 5.79 -20.65 4.48
C TYR A 288 4.53 -20.86 3.62
N GLN A 289 4.09 -22.11 3.51
CA GLN A 289 2.86 -22.44 2.79
C GLN A 289 1.62 -21.81 3.42
N HIS A 290 1.55 -21.79 4.76
CA HIS A 290 0.47 -21.12 5.48
C HIS A 290 0.40 -19.64 5.14
N PHE A 291 1.53 -18.92 5.17
CA PHE A 291 1.54 -17.49 4.82
C PHE A 291 1.17 -17.26 3.37
N HIS A 292 1.55 -18.14 2.45
CA HIS A 292 1.14 -18.05 1.05
C HIS A 292 -0.38 -18.23 0.89
N ARG A 293 -0.99 -19.22 1.54
CA ARG A 293 -2.45 -19.43 1.52
C ARG A 293 -3.20 -18.21 2.09
N GLN A 294 -2.73 -17.69 3.21
CA GLN A 294 -3.32 -16.48 3.82
C GLN A 294 -3.16 -15.26 2.91
N THR A 295 -2.01 -15.10 2.26
CA THR A 295 -1.78 -14.01 1.31
C THR A 295 -2.75 -14.09 0.13
N ALA A 296 -2.94 -15.27 -0.46
CA ALA A 296 -3.87 -15.47 -1.56
C ALA A 296 -5.34 -15.20 -1.16
N ALA A 297 -5.73 -15.58 0.06
CA ALA A 297 -7.05 -15.25 0.59
C ALA A 297 -7.27 -13.73 0.73
N LEU A 298 -6.30 -13.03 1.33
CA LEU A 298 -6.34 -11.57 1.44
C LEU A 298 -6.30 -10.85 0.09
N GLU A 299 -5.62 -11.40 -0.90
CA GLU A 299 -5.58 -10.82 -2.24
C GLU A 299 -6.95 -10.87 -2.93
N ARG A 300 -7.75 -11.92 -2.70
CA ARG A 300 -9.15 -11.97 -3.16
C ARG A 300 -9.99 -10.87 -2.50
N GLU A 301 -9.86 -10.69 -1.19
CA GLU A 301 -10.57 -9.63 -0.47
C GLU A 301 -10.13 -8.24 -0.94
N LEU A 302 -8.84 -8.04 -1.20
CA LEU A 302 -8.32 -6.79 -1.73
C LEU A 302 -8.87 -6.44 -3.13
N ALA A 303 -9.16 -7.44 -3.96
CA ALA A 303 -9.82 -7.20 -5.23
C ALA A 303 -11.23 -6.64 -5.03
N GLY A 304 -12.03 -7.25 -4.14
CA GLY A 304 -13.36 -6.77 -3.79
C GLY A 304 -13.36 -5.35 -3.20
N ASP A 305 -12.36 -5.03 -2.36
CA ASP A 305 -12.21 -3.65 -1.84
C ASP A 305 -11.77 -2.65 -2.93
N LEU A 306 -10.86 -3.06 -3.82
CA LEU A 306 -10.35 -2.19 -4.88
C LEU A 306 -11.46 -1.75 -5.82
N VAL A 307 -12.35 -2.66 -6.23
CA VAL A 307 -13.44 -2.36 -7.16
C VAL A 307 -14.46 -1.37 -6.57
N GLN A 308 -14.51 -1.21 -5.25
CA GLN A 308 -15.29 -0.16 -4.59
C GLN A 308 -14.69 1.24 -4.75
N THR A 309 -13.50 1.35 -5.33
CA THR A 309 -12.77 2.61 -5.44
C THR A 309 -12.44 2.94 -6.90
N PRO A 310 -12.35 4.23 -7.27
CA PRO A 310 -11.97 4.63 -8.63
C PRO A 310 -10.52 4.27 -9.00
N TYR A 311 -9.74 3.74 -8.06
CA TYR A 311 -8.37 3.25 -8.32
C TYR A 311 -8.34 2.00 -9.22
N VAL A 312 -9.45 1.28 -9.35
CA VAL A 312 -9.59 0.17 -10.30
C VAL A 312 -9.29 0.60 -11.74
N ARG A 313 -9.55 1.86 -12.10
CA ARG A 313 -9.25 2.46 -13.41
C ARG A 313 -7.76 2.36 -13.78
N LEU A 314 -6.86 2.30 -12.80
CA LEU A 314 -5.42 2.17 -13.01
C LEU A 314 -5.03 0.83 -13.62
N LEU A 315 -5.90 -0.18 -13.57
CA LEU A 315 -5.68 -1.47 -14.22
C LEU A 315 -5.59 -1.34 -15.75
N ALA A 316 -6.11 -0.26 -16.35
CA ALA A 316 -5.90 0.02 -17.78
C ALA A 316 -4.43 0.31 -18.15
N ILE A 317 -3.54 0.47 -17.16
CA ILE A 317 -2.13 0.76 -17.40
C ILE A 317 -1.30 -0.54 -17.39
N PRO A 318 -0.50 -0.84 -18.44
CA PRO A 318 0.43 -1.96 -18.42
C PRO A 318 1.41 -1.89 -17.24
N GLY A 319 1.65 -3.01 -16.58
CA GLY A 319 2.51 -3.08 -15.40
C GLY A 319 1.81 -2.79 -14.08
N ILE A 320 0.54 -2.37 -14.09
CA ILE A 320 -0.29 -2.28 -12.88
C ILE A 320 -1.21 -3.49 -12.81
N ASN A 321 -1.12 -4.24 -11.72
CA ASN A 321 -2.00 -5.37 -11.39
C ASN A 321 -2.93 -5.01 -10.21
N VAL A 322 -3.87 -5.89 -9.91
CA VAL A 322 -4.88 -5.70 -8.84
C VAL A 322 -4.22 -5.36 -7.51
N VAL A 323 -3.21 -6.13 -7.10
CA VAL A 323 -2.52 -5.92 -5.82
C VAL A 323 -1.83 -4.57 -5.76
N SER A 324 -1.13 -4.14 -6.82
CA SER A 324 -0.42 -2.86 -6.83
C SER A 324 -1.38 -1.66 -6.83
N ALA A 325 -2.52 -1.77 -7.52
CA ALA A 325 -3.57 -0.76 -7.50
C ALA A 325 -4.24 -0.68 -6.12
N ALA A 326 -4.54 -1.83 -5.49
CA ALA A 326 -5.11 -1.92 -4.16
C ALA A 326 -4.17 -1.34 -3.08
N GLU A 327 -2.89 -1.69 -3.10
CA GLU A 327 -1.90 -1.12 -2.17
C GLU A 327 -1.74 0.40 -2.37
N LEU A 328 -1.82 0.90 -3.59
CA LEU A 328 -1.78 2.34 -3.85
C LEU A 328 -3.02 3.03 -3.30
N ALA A 329 -4.22 2.51 -3.57
CA ALA A 329 -5.47 3.01 -3.03
C ALA A 329 -5.47 3.02 -1.49
N ALA A 330 -4.97 1.94 -0.88
CA ALA A 330 -4.84 1.78 0.57
C ALA A 330 -3.97 2.87 1.23
N GLU A 331 -2.84 3.21 0.63
CA GLU A 331 -1.91 4.19 1.20
C GLU A 331 -2.23 5.63 0.77
N MET A 332 -2.92 5.81 -0.35
CA MET A 332 -3.39 7.13 -0.77
C MET A 332 -4.69 7.53 -0.08
N GLY A 333 -5.65 6.62 0.06
CA GLY A 333 -7.02 6.95 0.49
C GLY A 333 -7.80 7.71 -0.58
N PRO A 334 -8.89 8.40 -0.21
CA PRO A 334 -9.69 9.21 -1.14
C PRO A 334 -8.84 10.24 -1.88
N ILE A 335 -8.95 10.27 -3.20
CA ILE A 335 -8.13 11.16 -4.05
C ILE A 335 -8.40 12.64 -3.79
N ALA A 336 -9.61 12.98 -3.32
CA ALA A 336 -10.02 14.35 -2.99
C ALA A 336 -9.15 15.01 -1.90
N GLN A 337 -8.42 14.22 -1.11
CA GLN A 337 -7.47 14.73 -0.10
C GLN A 337 -6.27 15.46 -0.72
N TYR A 338 -6.00 15.26 -2.00
CA TYR A 338 -4.82 15.80 -2.66
C TYR A 338 -5.19 16.99 -3.55
N ALA A 339 -4.78 18.17 -3.13
CA ALA A 339 -5.00 19.38 -3.92
C ALA A 339 -4.28 19.35 -5.29
N ASN A 340 -3.19 18.58 -5.40
CA ASN A 340 -2.40 18.43 -6.62
C ASN A 340 -1.41 17.25 -6.48
N ALA A 341 -0.75 16.89 -7.58
CA ALA A 341 0.21 15.79 -7.60
C ALA A 341 1.48 16.03 -6.74
N ASN A 342 1.82 17.29 -6.45
CA ASN A 342 2.94 17.59 -5.55
C ASN A 342 2.61 17.21 -4.11
N ALA A 343 1.33 17.25 -3.72
CA ALA A 343 0.90 16.76 -2.40
C ALA A 343 1.13 15.24 -2.28
N ILE A 344 0.92 14.46 -3.34
CA ILE A 344 1.21 13.02 -3.38
C ILE A 344 2.71 12.77 -3.24
N THR A 345 3.53 13.49 -4.04
CA THR A 345 4.99 13.35 -3.97
C THR A 345 5.55 13.87 -2.65
N GLY A 346 4.97 14.90 -2.07
CA GLY A 346 5.28 15.40 -0.73
C GLY A 346 5.02 14.37 0.35
N ARG A 347 3.81 13.78 0.36
CA ARG A 347 3.43 12.73 1.33
C ARG A 347 4.31 11.48 1.22
N SER A 348 4.73 11.09 0.02
CA SER A 348 5.62 9.97 -0.22
C SER A 348 7.12 10.29 -0.01
N GLY A 349 7.48 11.58 0.07
CA GLY A 349 8.87 12.04 0.18
C GLY A 349 9.71 11.76 -1.07
N LEU A 350 9.08 11.62 -2.24
CA LEU A 350 9.77 11.40 -3.51
C LEU A 350 10.31 12.71 -4.10
N TYR A 351 11.01 13.47 -3.29
CA TYR A 351 11.75 14.66 -3.72
C TYR A 351 13.07 14.75 -2.97
N PRO A 352 14.10 15.31 -3.62
CA PRO A 352 15.41 15.46 -3.01
C PRO A 352 15.38 16.52 -1.91
N SER A 353 16.24 16.34 -0.92
CA SER A 353 16.57 17.43 -0.01
C SER A 353 17.38 18.49 -0.77
N ARG A 354 17.15 19.75 -0.42
CA ARG A 354 17.94 20.88 -0.93
C ARG A 354 18.68 21.51 0.23
N HIS A 355 19.94 21.72 0.04
CA HIS A 355 20.77 22.45 0.98
C HIS A 355 21.41 23.62 0.22
N GLN A 356 21.11 24.83 0.66
CA GLN A 356 21.65 26.04 0.07
C GLN A 356 22.31 26.86 1.18
N SER A 357 23.57 27.22 0.96
CA SER A 357 24.35 28.09 1.83
C SER A 357 25.28 28.92 0.98
N ASP A 358 25.19 30.24 1.07
CA ASP A 358 25.97 31.19 0.30
C ASP A 358 26.04 30.83 -1.21
N GLN A 359 27.23 30.51 -1.72
CA GLN A 359 27.43 30.14 -3.11
C GLN A 359 27.13 28.67 -3.44
N THR A 360 26.79 27.87 -2.43
CA THR A 360 26.55 26.43 -2.59
C THR A 360 25.04 26.13 -2.63
N ASP A 361 24.56 25.55 -3.74
CA ASP A 361 23.18 25.08 -3.87
C ASP A 361 23.15 23.60 -4.29
N HIS A 362 23.02 22.72 -3.31
CA HIS A 362 22.83 21.29 -3.52
C HIS A 362 21.35 20.96 -3.58
N ASN A 363 20.78 20.87 -4.79
CA ASN A 363 19.37 20.58 -5.04
C ASN A 363 19.09 19.09 -5.35
N SER A 364 20.12 18.25 -5.32
CA SER A 364 20.08 16.82 -5.65
C SER A 364 20.45 15.90 -4.49
N GLY A 365 20.17 16.33 -3.27
CA GLY A 365 20.41 15.53 -2.08
C GLY A 365 19.54 14.25 -1.99
N PRO A 366 19.72 13.42 -0.96
CA PRO A 366 18.93 12.23 -0.75
C PRO A 366 17.43 12.55 -0.61
N ILE A 367 16.56 11.60 -0.96
CA ILE A 367 15.10 11.76 -0.81
C ILE A 367 14.74 11.91 0.67
N ILE A 368 13.67 12.69 0.93
CA ILE A 368 13.22 12.99 2.29
C ILE A 368 12.78 11.71 3.02
N ARG A 369 13.35 11.48 4.21
CA ARG A 369 13.04 10.29 5.03
C ARG A 369 11.75 10.43 5.83
N GLN A 370 11.42 11.64 6.31
CA GLN A 370 10.22 11.96 7.08
C GLN A 370 8.98 12.04 6.16
N ALA A 371 8.47 10.87 5.76
CA ALA A 371 7.35 10.76 4.84
C ALA A 371 6.65 9.40 4.99
N ASN A 372 5.51 9.22 4.33
CA ASN A 372 4.86 7.91 4.28
C ASN A 372 5.72 6.90 3.50
N ARG A 373 6.50 6.09 4.24
CA ARG A 373 7.38 5.07 3.66
C ARG A 373 6.62 4.02 2.86
N ARG A 374 5.40 3.64 3.31
CA ARG A 374 4.58 2.63 2.61
C ARG A 374 4.15 3.14 1.25
N LEU A 375 3.60 4.36 1.18
CA LEU A 375 3.25 5.00 -0.09
C LEU A 375 4.46 5.13 -1.03
N ARG A 376 5.61 5.50 -0.49
CA ARG A 376 6.87 5.54 -1.26
C ARG A 376 7.21 4.19 -1.86
N CYS A 377 7.17 3.11 -1.06
CA CYS A 377 7.50 1.77 -1.52
C CYS A 377 6.55 1.30 -2.64
N VAL A 378 5.25 1.58 -2.49
CA VAL A 378 4.26 1.25 -3.52
C VAL A 378 4.53 2.02 -4.82
N LEU A 379 4.73 3.34 -4.75
CA LEU A 379 5.01 4.17 -5.92
C LEU A 379 6.31 3.78 -6.62
N MET A 380 7.36 3.43 -5.88
CA MET A 380 8.63 2.98 -6.47
C MET A 380 8.48 1.61 -7.15
N ARG A 381 7.79 0.66 -6.53
CA ARG A 381 7.51 -0.64 -7.12
C ARG A 381 6.65 -0.53 -8.39
N ILE A 382 5.65 0.33 -8.37
CA ILE A 382 4.86 0.63 -9.58
C ILE A 382 5.77 1.26 -10.65
N ALA A 383 6.67 2.17 -10.30
CA ALA A 383 7.59 2.77 -11.25
C ALA A 383 8.54 1.76 -11.90
N ASP A 384 9.00 0.76 -11.14
CA ASP A 384 9.77 -0.37 -11.69
C ASP A 384 8.95 -1.19 -12.68
N ASN A 385 7.72 -1.56 -12.30
CA ASN A 385 6.82 -2.31 -13.17
C ASN A 385 6.46 -1.52 -14.45
N LEU A 386 6.21 -0.22 -14.33
CA LEU A 386 5.93 0.64 -15.49
C LEU A 386 7.12 0.73 -16.45
N ALA A 387 8.33 0.82 -15.92
CA ALA A 387 9.53 0.81 -16.74
C ALA A 387 9.77 -0.54 -17.46
N CYS A 388 9.31 -1.65 -16.87
CA CYS A 388 9.44 -2.97 -17.47
C CYS A 388 8.33 -3.28 -18.47
N HIS A 389 7.08 -2.87 -18.21
CA HIS A 389 5.90 -3.37 -18.93
C HIS A 389 5.15 -2.30 -19.72
N CYS A 390 5.42 -1.01 -19.51
CA CYS A 390 4.77 0.08 -20.23
C CYS A 390 5.74 0.75 -21.19
N ASN A 391 5.51 0.64 -22.49
CA ASN A 391 6.40 1.18 -23.53
C ASN A 391 6.63 2.70 -23.37
N TYR A 392 5.60 3.45 -22.96
CA TYR A 392 5.73 4.88 -22.72
C TYR A 392 6.74 5.20 -21.60
N TYR A 393 6.66 4.50 -20.47
CA TYR A 393 7.57 4.74 -19.34
C TYR A 393 8.95 4.10 -19.55
N ARG A 394 9.01 2.98 -20.29
CA ARG A 394 10.27 2.36 -20.71
C ARG A 394 11.09 3.32 -21.55
N GLY A 395 10.50 3.91 -22.61
CA GLY A 395 11.20 4.88 -23.44
C GLY A 395 11.69 6.13 -22.67
N GLN A 396 10.97 6.52 -21.61
CA GLN A 396 11.44 7.60 -20.74
C GLN A 396 12.59 7.18 -19.83
N ALA A 397 12.60 5.93 -19.34
CA ALA A 397 13.72 5.39 -18.58
C ALA A 397 14.97 5.31 -19.45
N ASP A 398 14.85 4.79 -20.68
CA ASP A 398 15.94 4.66 -21.64
C ASP A 398 16.58 6.04 -21.97
N VAL A 399 15.75 7.06 -22.17
CA VAL A 399 16.23 8.45 -22.39
C VAL A 399 16.94 9.00 -21.15
N ASP A 400 16.44 8.75 -19.95
CA ASP A 400 17.11 9.20 -18.72
C ASP A 400 18.44 8.44 -18.51
N GLU A 401 18.48 7.14 -18.76
CA GLU A 401 19.67 6.29 -18.65
C GLU A 401 20.74 6.68 -19.70
N SER A 402 20.35 6.99 -20.94
CA SER A 402 21.27 7.48 -21.98
C SER A 402 21.90 8.83 -21.65
N ARG A 403 21.27 9.61 -20.77
CA ARG A 403 21.81 10.88 -20.24
C ARG A 403 22.65 10.70 -18.97
N GLY A 404 22.98 9.47 -18.60
CA GLY A 404 23.77 9.16 -17.41
C GLY A 404 23.01 9.32 -16.08
N VAL A 405 21.67 9.37 -16.11
CA VAL A 405 20.87 9.42 -14.88
C VAL A 405 20.89 8.05 -14.22
N ASP A 406 21.21 8.00 -12.94
CA ASP A 406 21.16 6.77 -12.14
C ASP A 406 19.78 6.10 -12.22
N LYS A 407 19.77 4.78 -12.32
CA LYS A 407 18.55 3.97 -12.48
C LYS A 407 17.49 4.25 -11.39
N ARG A 408 17.91 4.42 -10.13
CA ARG A 408 17.00 4.74 -9.03
C ARG A 408 16.41 6.14 -9.19
N ALA A 409 17.22 7.10 -9.62
CA ALA A 409 16.77 8.46 -9.90
C ALA A 409 15.80 8.50 -11.09
N ALA A 410 16.02 7.71 -12.15
CA ALA A 410 15.08 7.55 -13.25
C ALA A 410 13.72 6.98 -12.75
N ARG A 411 13.74 5.98 -11.86
CA ARG A 411 12.51 5.44 -11.25
C ARG A 411 11.75 6.47 -10.40
N VAL A 412 12.46 7.32 -9.64
CA VAL A 412 11.85 8.44 -8.91
C VAL A 412 11.15 9.42 -9.87
N LYS A 413 11.77 9.73 -11.02
CA LYS A 413 11.13 10.57 -12.04
C LYS A 413 9.86 9.93 -12.60
N ILE A 414 9.87 8.62 -12.87
CA ILE A 414 8.69 7.87 -13.31
C ILE A 414 7.60 7.93 -12.24
N ALA A 415 7.92 7.66 -10.97
CA ALA A 415 6.97 7.72 -9.86
C ALA A 415 6.31 9.10 -9.73
N LYS A 416 7.07 10.18 -9.92
CA LYS A 416 6.51 11.56 -9.93
C LYS A 416 5.58 11.82 -11.12
N ARG A 417 5.93 11.34 -12.32
CA ARG A 417 5.07 11.45 -13.50
C ARG A 417 3.79 10.64 -13.31
N PHE A 418 3.94 9.43 -12.81
CA PHE A 418 2.82 8.54 -12.49
C PHE A 418 1.88 9.16 -11.45
N SER A 419 2.39 9.83 -10.41
CA SER A 419 1.55 10.51 -9.41
C SER A 419 0.61 11.57 -10.04
N ARG A 420 1.05 12.25 -11.11
CA ARG A 420 0.19 13.18 -11.87
C ARG A 420 -0.90 12.44 -12.62
N LEU A 421 -0.54 11.29 -13.21
CA LEU A 421 -1.47 10.46 -13.95
C LEU A 421 -2.52 9.85 -13.03
N VAL A 422 -2.11 9.35 -11.85
CA VAL A 422 -3.02 8.84 -10.82
C VAL A 422 -4.04 9.90 -10.42
N LEU A 423 -3.59 11.12 -10.12
CA LEU A 423 -4.50 12.20 -9.74
C LEU A 423 -5.53 12.47 -10.84
N ALA A 424 -5.10 12.56 -12.10
CA ALA A 424 -5.99 12.84 -13.22
C ALA A 424 -6.96 11.67 -13.50
N CYS A 425 -6.47 10.43 -13.43
CA CYS A 425 -7.26 9.23 -13.69
C CYS A 425 -8.32 8.95 -12.61
N VAL A 426 -7.92 9.07 -11.34
CA VAL A 426 -8.78 8.69 -10.21
C VAL A 426 -9.77 9.80 -9.85
N ALA A 427 -9.39 11.07 -10.03
CA ALA A 427 -10.26 12.23 -9.77
C ALA A 427 -11.15 12.63 -10.96
N GLY A 428 -10.83 12.15 -12.16
CA GLY A 428 -11.54 12.54 -13.38
C GLY A 428 -12.74 11.62 -13.65
N ASP A 429 -13.77 12.19 -14.26
CA ASP A 429 -14.97 11.47 -14.69
C ASP A 429 -14.94 11.12 -16.19
N GLU A 430 -13.90 11.55 -16.90
CA GLU A 430 -13.72 11.29 -18.32
C GLU A 430 -12.64 10.23 -18.59
N PRO A 431 -12.76 9.47 -19.69
CA PRO A 431 -11.74 8.52 -20.12
C PRO A 431 -10.39 9.20 -20.34
N MET A 432 -9.35 8.64 -19.75
CA MET A 432 -8.00 9.20 -19.87
C MET A 432 -7.41 8.98 -21.27
N ARG A 433 -7.16 10.07 -21.98
CA ARG A 433 -6.45 10.08 -23.27
C ARG A 433 -4.94 10.22 -23.05
N HIS A 434 -4.29 9.15 -22.60
CA HIS A 434 -2.85 9.15 -22.37
C HIS A 434 -2.21 7.90 -23.01
N PRO A 435 -1.02 7.98 -23.62
CA PRO A 435 -0.39 6.86 -24.37
C PRO A 435 -0.15 5.59 -23.57
N CYS A 436 -0.17 5.64 -22.24
CA CYS A 436 0.00 4.46 -21.41
C CYS A 436 -1.32 3.73 -21.10
N PHE A 437 -2.48 4.29 -21.43
CA PHE A 437 -3.77 3.63 -21.17
C PHE A 437 -4.11 2.66 -22.29
N GLN A 438 -4.49 1.46 -21.87
CA GLN A 438 -5.14 0.48 -22.74
C GLN A 438 -6.64 0.75 -22.81
N LYS A 439 -7.35 -0.03 -23.63
CA LYS A 439 -8.80 0.04 -23.72
C LYS A 439 -9.44 -0.30 -22.35
N PRO A 440 -10.62 0.24 -22.03
CA PRO A 440 -11.29 -0.02 -20.76
C PRO A 440 -11.55 -1.50 -20.47
N ASP A 441 -11.80 -2.31 -21.50
CA ASP A 441 -11.97 -3.77 -21.41
C ASP A 441 -10.78 -4.46 -20.74
N SER A 442 -9.58 -3.91 -20.88
CA SER A 442 -8.38 -4.43 -20.19
C SER A 442 -8.47 -4.43 -18.66
N ILE A 443 -9.30 -3.56 -18.07
CA ILE A 443 -9.56 -3.52 -16.63
C ILE A 443 -10.27 -4.79 -16.19
N LEU A 444 -11.37 -5.12 -16.88
CA LEU A 444 -12.18 -6.30 -16.59
C LEU A 444 -11.44 -7.59 -16.91
N GLU A 445 -10.65 -7.61 -17.98
CA GLU A 445 -9.77 -8.73 -18.31
C GLU A 445 -8.76 -9.02 -17.21
N LYS A 446 -8.10 -7.97 -16.67
CA LYS A 446 -7.14 -8.13 -15.57
C LYS A 446 -7.81 -8.63 -14.29
N LEU A 447 -8.99 -8.10 -13.95
CA LEU A 447 -9.77 -8.56 -12.80
C LEU A 447 -10.16 -10.02 -12.97
N ARG A 448 -10.72 -10.40 -14.12
CA ARG A 448 -11.10 -11.77 -14.41
C ARG A 448 -9.93 -12.73 -14.29
N ARG A 449 -8.78 -12.38 -14.90
CA ARG A 449 -7.57 -13.21 -14.83
C ARG A 449 -7.07 -13.36 -13.40
N PHE A 450 -7.08 -12.28 -12.65
CA PHE A 450 -6.69 -12.28 -11.23
C PHE A 450 -7.58 -13.24 -10.41
N HIS A 451 -8.89 -13.15 -10.56
CA HIS A 451 -9.84 -14.03 -9.88
C HIS A 451 -9.66 -15.50 -10.27
N HIS A 452 -9.40 -15.77 -11.56
CA HIS A 452 -9.11 -17.11 -12.04
C HIS A 452 -7.81 -17.66 -11.42
N GLU A 453 -6.73 -16.89 -11.40
CA GLU A 453 -5.46 -17.26 -10.78
C GLU A 453 -5.59 -17.55 -9.28
N HIS A 454 -6.48 -16.83 -8.59
CA HIS A 454 -6.76 -16.99 -7.18
C HIS A 454 -7.89 -17.96 -6.85
N GLN A 455 -8.45 -18.65 -7.85
CA GLN A 455 -9.55 -19.60 -7.69
C GLN A 455 -10.73 -18.98 -6.91
N THR A 456 -11.06 -17.74 -7.24
CA THR A 456 -12.19 -17.03 -6.61
C THR A 456 -13.50 -17.67 -7.01
N PRO A 457 -14.46 -17.87 -6.08
CA PRO A 457 -15.81 -18.33 -6.43
C PRO A 457 -16.47 -17.43 -7.49
N THR A 458 -17.22 -18.04 -8.38
CA THR A 458 -17.78 -17.35 -9.56
C THR A 458 -18.72 -16.22 -9.18
N ASP A 459 -19.52 -16.38 -8.14
CA ASP A 459 -20.45 -15.38 -7.64
C ASP A 459 -19.71 -14.11 -7.15
N LEU A 460 -18.58 -14.26 -6.46
CA LEU A 460 -17.74 -13.14 -6.04
C LEU A 460 -17.07 -12.46 -7.25
N LEU A 461 -16.55 -13.24 -8.19
CA LEU A 461 -16.01 -12.69 -9.43
C LEU A 461 -17.04 -11.83 -10.17
N LEU A 462 -18.28 -12.31 -10.28
CA LEU A 462 -19.36 -11.58 -10.93
C LEU A 462 -19.70 -10.29 -10.19
N ALA A 463 -19.79 -10.36 -8.87
CA ALA A 463 -20.06 -9.20 -8.04
C ALA A 463 -18.97 -8.13 -8.21
N ASP A 464 -17.70 -8.53 -8.22
CA ASP A 464 -16.57 -7.60 -8.38
C ASP A 464 -16.54 -6.96 -9.77
N LEU A 465 -16.85 -7.72 -10.84
CA LEU A 465 -16.96 -7.16 -12.18
C LEU A 465 -18.12 -6.16 -12.31
N GLU A 466 -19.27 -6.46 -11.72
CA GLU A 466 -20.43 -5.57 -11.68
C GLU A 466 -20.11 -4.24 -11.01
N VAL A 467 -19.45 -4.29 -9.85
CA VAL A 467 -19.03 -3.08 -9.13
C VAL A 467 -17.96 -2.31 -9.90
N ALA A 468 -17.00 -3.02 -10.52
CA ALA A 468 -15.94 -2.39 -11.31
C ALA A 468 -16.48 -1.59 -12.49
N VAL A 469 -17.54 -2.08 -13.16
CA VAL A 469 -18.21 -1.34 -14.25
C VAL A 469 -18.72 0.00 -13.76
N GLY A 470 -19.29 0.08 -12.58
CA GLY A 470 -19.77 1.34 -11.98
C GLY A 470 -18.67 2.37 -11.69
N GLN A 471 -17.40 1.92 -11.63
CA GLN A 471 -16.25 2.81 -11.42
C GLN A 471 -15.62 3.32 -12.73
N LEU A 472 -16.05 2.80 -13.88
CA LEU A 472 -15.53 3.26 -15.17
C LEU A 472 -16.03 4.67 -15.50
N PRO A 473 -15.27 5.46 -16.31
CA PRO A 473 -15.69 6.82 -16.64
C PRO A 473 -16.98 6.89 -17.44
N TYR A 474 -17.84 7.85 -17.16
CA TYR A 474 -19.22 7.97 -17.69
C TYR A 474 -19.34 7.95 -19.22
N ASN A 475 -18.34 8.45 -19.97
CA ASN A 475 -18.39 8.48 -21.43
C ASN A 475 -18.27 7.10 -22.09
N THR A 476 -18.12 6.04 -21.29
CA THR A 476 -18.11 4.65 -21.75
C THR A 476 -19.43 3.93 -21.44
N CYS A 477 -20.37 4.54 -20.71
CA CYS A 477 -21.57 3.89 -20.19
C CYS A 477 -22.47 3.22 -21.25
N ASN A 478 -22.49 3.71 -22.48
CA ASN A 478 -23.25 3.06 -23.55
C ASN A 478 -22.50 1.88 -24.20
N HIS A 479 -21.19 1.79 -24.01
CA HIS A 479 -20.34 0.71 -24.53
C HIS A 479 -19.87 -0.27 -23.44
N GLU A 480 -20.04 0.08 -22.18
CA GLU A 480 -19.53 -0.75 -21.07
C GLU A 480 -20.17 -2.12 -21.04
N ALA A 481 -21.46 -2.15 -21.28
CA ALA A 481 -22.23 -3.37 -21.39
C ALA A 481 -21.73 -4.27 -22.53
N GLU A 482 -21.46 -3.66 -23.68
CA GLU A 482 -20.90 -4.35 -24.85
C GLU A 482 -19.47 -4.81 -24.57
N ILE A 483 -18.65 -3.96 -23.95
CA ILE A 483 -17.26 -4.29 -23.57
C ILE A 483 -17.22 -5.47 -22.61
N VAL A 484 -18.06 -5.47 -21.56
CA VAL A 484 -18.14 -6.59 -20.61
C VAL A 484 -18.58 -7.86 -21.31
N ALA A 485 -19.61 -7.79 -22.16
CA ALA A 485 -20.08 -8.91 -22.95
C ALA A 485 -18.98 -9.44 -23.87
N ASP A 486 -18.27 -8.57 -24.59
CA ASP A 486 -17.17 -8.95 -25.49
C ASP A 486 -16.00 -9.60 -24.75
N VAL A 487 -15.58 -9.03 -23.61
CA VAL A 487 -14.51 -9.60 -22.77
C VAL A 487 -14.89 -10.98 -22.27
N LEU A 488 -16.12 -11.14 -21.77
CA LEU A 488 -16.59 -12.43 -21.29
C LEU A 488 -16.76 -13.44 -22.43
N GLN A 489 -17.25 -13.01 -23.59
CA GLN A 489 -17.45 -13.84 -24.76
C GLN A 489 -16.12 -14.33 -25.40
N GLN A 490 -15.13 -13.45 -25.53
CA GLN A 490 -13.79 -13.80 -26.03
C GLN A 490 -13.13 -14.90 -25.19
N HIS A 491 -13.41 -14.95 -23.88
CA HIS A 491 -12.84 -15.93 -22.96
C HIS A 491 -13.58 -17.27 -22.94
N THR A 492 -14.83 -17.31 -23.40
CA THR A 492 -15.59 -18.57 -23.55
C THR A 492 -15.15 -19.39 -24.76
N HIS A 493 -14.60 -18.76 -25.79
CA HIS A 493 -14.19 -19.42 -27.04
C HIS A 493 -12.75 -19.93 -27.07
N ARG A 494 -11.93 -19.70 -26.06
CA ARG A 494 -10.57 -20.25 -26.01
C ARG A 494 -10.59 -21.73 -25.64
N ARG A 495 -10.11 -22.60 -26.57
CA ARG A 495 -10.07 -24.05 -26.45
C ARG A 495 -9.29 -24.63 -25.25
N ARG A 496 -8.56 -23.83 -24.48
CA ARG A 496 -7.86 -24.25 -23.28
C ARG A 496 -8.25 -23.32 -22.12
N GLY A 497 -9.01 -23.87 -21.20
CA GLY A 497 -9.36 -23.18 -19.96
C GLY A 497 -10.54 -22.23 -20.13
N ALA A 498 -11.60 -22.65 -20.86
CA ALA A 498 -12.91 -22.09 -20.61
C ALA A 498 -13.21 -22.34 -19.13
N GLY A 499 -12.82 -21.38 -18.31
CA GLY A 499 -13.21 -21.39 -16.92
C GLY A 499 -14.73 -21.29 -16.83
N PRO A 500 -15.29 -21.39 -15.65
CA PRO A 500 -16.74 -21.40 -15.42
C PRO A 500 -17.50 -20.17 -15.97
N ILE A 501 -16.80 -19.17 -16.49
CA ILE A 501 -17.39 -17.96 -17.09
C ILE A 501 -18.30 -18.28 -18.29
N GLY A 502 -17.95 -19.28 -19.11
CA GLY A 502 -18.78 -19.67 -20.26
C GLY A 502 -20.19 -20.08 -19.86
N ASP A 503 -20.31 -20.81 -18.76
CA ASP A 503 -21.60 -21.32 -18.27
C ASP A 503 -22.41 -20.24 -17.53
N VAL A 504 -21.75 -19.19 -17.04
CA VAL A 504 -22.38 -18.12 -16.27
C VAL A 504 -22.56 -16.81 -17.05
N LEU A 505 -22.06 -16.73 -18.30
CA LEU A 505 -22.20 -15.54 -19.13
C LEU A 505 -23.64 -15.01 -19.22
N PRO A 506 -24.69 -15.83 -19.44
CA PRO A 506 -26.06 -15.35 -19.47
C PRO A 506 -26.50 -14.74 -18.13
N ALA A 507 -26.07 -15.32 -17.02
CA ALA A 507 -26.37 -14.80 -15.68
C ALA A 507 -25.65 -13.47 -15.40
N VAL A 508 -24.38 -13.33 -15.87
CA VAL A 508 -23.63 -12.06 -15.80
C VAL A 508 -24.36 -10.96 -16.56
N LEU A 509 -24.74 -11.24 -17.81
CA LEU A 509 -25.44 -10.27 -18.66
C LEU A 509 -26.79 -9.85 -18.07
N ALA A 510 -27.55 -10.81 -17.52
CA ALA A 510 -28.80 -10.53 -16.84
C ALA A 510 -28.60 -9.67 -15.58
N ARG A 511 -27.57 -9.97 -14.78
CA ARG A 511 -27.24 -9.26 -13.54
C ARG A 511 -26.77 -7.82 -13.78
N LEU A 512 -26.03 -7.60 -14.88
CA LEU A 512 -25.59 -6.27 -15.31
C LEU A 512 -26.68 -5.48 -16.05
N ASN A 513 -27.93 -5.97 -16.10
CA ASN A 513 -29.04 -5.38 -16.88
C ASN A 513 -28.69 -5.18 -18.37
N ILE A 514 -27.74 -5.93 -18.87
CA ILE A 514 -27.36 -5.92 -20.28
C ILE A 514 -28.39 -6.78 -20.99
N ARG A 515 -29.36 -6.16 -21.65
CA ARG A 515 -30.17 -6.87 -22.63
C ARG A 515 -29.20 -7.34 -23.70
N ALA A 516 -29.12 -8.66 -23.88
CA ALA A 516 -28.48 -9.20 -25.06
C ALA A 516 -29.11 -8.47 -26.24
N THR A 517 -28.42 -7.49 -26.76
CA THR A 517 -28.86 -6.84 -28.01
C THR A 517 -28.90 -7.95 -29.00
N GLU A 518 -30.02 -8.10 -29.70
CA GLU A 518 -30.18 -8.89 -30.90
C GLU A 518 -29.29 -8.28 -32.02
N ALA A 519 -28.06 -7.99 -31.70
CA ALA A 519 -27.02 -7.52 -32.59
C ALA A 519 -26.48 -8.73 -33.32
N ASN A 520 -27.08 -9.04 -34.37
CA ASN A 520 -26.64 -9.76 -35.57
C ASN A 520 -27.71 -10.69 -36.14
N LYS A 521 -28.92 -10.19 -36.35
CA LYS A 521 -29.82 -10.80 -37.33
C LYS A 521 -29.84 -10.05 -38.66
N ASN A 522 -29.04 -9.02 -38.87
CA ASN A 522 -29.02 -8.22 -40.09
C ASN A 522 -27.68 -8.26 -40.85
N GLY A 523 -26.88 -9.31 -40.71
CA GLY A 523 -25.65 -9.53 -41.46
C GLY A 523 -25.76 -10.49 -42.67
N ASP A 524 -26.96 -10.93 -43.03
CA ASP A 524 -27.17 -11.81 -44.20
C ASP A 524 -28.37 -11.33 -45.03
N ARG A 525 -28.22 -10.21 -45.73
CA ARG A 525 -28.96 -9.84 -46.92
C ARG A 525 -28.32 -8.61 -47.58
N SER A 526 -27.32 -8.84 -48.42
CA SER A 526 -27.17 -8.27 -49.76
C SER A 526 -25.76 -8.54 -50.29
#